data_3283054ad798a9c87147ac25fb80af74
#
_entry.id   3283054ad798a9c87147ac25fb80af74
#
_cell.length_a   1.000
_cell.length_b   1.000
_cell.length_c   1.000
_cell.angle_alpha   90.00
_cell.angle_beta   90.00
_cell.angle_gamma   90.00
#
_symmetry.space_group_name_H-M   'P 1'
#
loop_
_entity.id
_entity.type
_entity.pdbx_description
1 polymer ?
#
loop_
_entity_poly.entity_id
_entity_poly.type
_entity_poly.pdbx_seq_one_letter_code
_entity_poly.pdbx_strand_id
1 'polypeptide(L)'
;VDDAACTAEIFVRFVEMLKERDIFDMDTLNQQGNVSVNTIKKLPTYHAIILARNETGRVNLYKLVSQSHLKYYRRRPRVPKSLFLEHREGLLIGSACEAGELYQALLRNAPEPEIARLVNFYDYLEIQPLGNNAFMIADEKNDRVKSNEDLIELNKKIVKLGDQFKKPVVATCDVHFMDPQDEIYRRIIMAGNGFSDADNQAPLYLRTTEEMLEEFSYLGSEKAEEVVI
;
A
#
# COMPACT_ATOMS: atom_id res chain seq x y z
N VAL A 1 25.77 26.61 1.92
CA VAL A 1 25.36 28.02 1.65
C VAL A 1 24.92 28.15 0.19
N ASP A 2 25.66 27.58 -0.76
CA ASP A 2 25.36 27.69 -2.21
C ASP A 2 24.05 27.01 -2.60
N ASP A 3 23.73 25.85 -2.02
CA ASP A 3 22.47 25.12 -2.30
C ASP A 3 21.23 25.90 -1.86
N ALA A 4 21.31 26.59 -0.71
CA ALA A 4 20.21 27.40 -0.21
C ALA A 4 20.00 28.67 -1.07
N ALA A 5 21.09 29.30 -1.51
CA ALA A 5 21.04 30.44 -2.42
C ALA A 5 20.46 30.05 -3.78
N CYS A 6 20.95 28.95 -4.37
CA CYS A 6 20.42 28.41 -5.62
C CYS A 6 18.93 28.06 -5.52
N THR A 7 18.51 27.41 -4.42
CA THR A 7 17.09 27.10 -4.18
C THR A 7 16.23 28.35 -4.10
N ALA A 8 16.72 29.41 -3.42
CA ALA A 8 16.03 30.69 -3.33
C ALA A 8 15.89 31.37 -4.70
N GLU A 9 16.94 31.37 -5.52
CA GLU A 9 16.90 31.92 -6.88
C GLU A 9 15.90 31.17 -7.76
N ILE A 10 15.89 29.83 -7.71
CA ILE A 10 14.92 29.00 -8.44
C ILE A 10 13.49 29.34 -8.00
N PHE A 11 13.26 29.47 -6.68
CA PHE A 11 11.95 29.83 -6.16
C PHE A 11 11.48 31.20 -6.66
N VAL A 12 12.35 32.21 -6.60
CA VAL A 12 12.04 33.56 -7.12
C VAL A 12 11.67 33.47 -8.61
N ARG A 13 12.44 32.73 -9.39
CA ARG A 13 12.16 32.52 -10.82
C ARG A 13 10.81 31.86 -11.08
N PHE A 14 10.44 30.84 -10.28
CA PHE A 14 9.10 30.24 -10.39
C PHE A 14 8.00 31.25 -10.06
N VAL A 15 8.16 32.07 -9.02
CA VAL A 15 7.18 33.10 -8.66
C VAL A 15 7.02 34.13 -9.80
N GLU A 16 8.09 34.51 -10.47
CA GLU A 16 8.03 35.41 -11.65
C GLU A 16 7.26 34.75 -12.79
N MET A 17 7.56 33.50 -13.12
CA MET A 17 6.86 32.73 -14.15
C MET A 17 5.37 32.56 -13.85
N LEU A 18 4.98 32.43 -12.57
CA LEU A 18 3.59 32.34 -12.16
C LEU A 18 2.88 33.68 -12.35
N LYS A 19 3.54 34.82 -11.99
CA LYS A 19 3.02 36.15 -12.22
C LYS A 19 2.80 36.46 -13.69
N GLU A 20 3.72 36.01 -14.58
CA GLU A 20 3.58 36.12 -16.04
C GLU A 20 2.33 35.37 -16.59
N ARG A 21 1.77 34.45 -15.77
CA ARG A 21 0.56 33.68 -16.09
C ARG A 21 -0.67 34.11 -15.30
N ASP A 22 -0.63 35.28 -14.68
CA ASP A 22 -1.68 35.85 -13.83
C ASP A 22 -2.04 34.96 -12.61
N ILE A 23 -1.07 34.18 -12.09
CA ILE A 23 -1.22 33.35 -10.90
C ILE A 23 -0.56 34.06 -9.71
N PHE A 24 -1.38 34.60 -8.79
CA PHE A 24 -0.92 35.41 -7.68
C PHE A 24 -1.18 34.78 -6.30
N ASP A 25 -1.90 33.66 -6.25
CA ASP A 25 -2.26 32.96 -5.02
C ASP A 25 -2.20 31.44 -5.18
N MET A 26 -2.15 30.74 -4.04
CA MET A 26 -2.04 29.27 -4.00
C MET A 26 -3.31 28.58 -4.48
N ASP A 27 -4.48 29.16 -4.33
CA ASP A 27 -5.75 28.54 -4.75
C ASP A 27 -5.82 28.49 -6.28
N THR A 28 -5.48 29.60 -6.94
CA THR A 28 -5.36 29.69 -8.40
C THR A 28 -4.28 28.72 -8.92
N LEU A 29 -3.12 28.63 -8.25
CA LEU A 29 -2.07 27.68 -8.61
C LEU A 29 -2.54 26.24 -8.48
N ASN A 30 -3.22 25.89 -7.40
CA ASN A 30 -3.75 24.54 -7.18
C ASN A 30 -4.85 24.16 -8.19
N GLN A 31 -5.67 25.13 -8.63
CA GLN A 31 -6.65 24.90 -9.70
C GLN A 31 -5.97 24.58 -11.04
N GLN A 32 -4.84 25.22 -11.34
CA GLN A 32 -4.04 24.92 -12.55
C GLN A 32 -3.32 23.58 -12.45
N GLY A 33 -3.03 23.11 -11.21
CA GLY A 33 -2.45 21.80 -10.93
C GLY A 33 -3.41 20.63 -11.12
N ASN A 34 -4.63 20.85 -11.61
CA ASN A 34 -5.60 19.78 -11.90
C ASN A 34 -5.04 18.80 -12.94
N VAL A 35 -4.51 17.69 -12.42
CA VAL A 35 -3.94 16.62 -13.22
C VAL A 35 -5.05 15.96 -14.04
N SER A 36 -4.89 15.89 -15.36
CA SER A 36 -5.90 15.28 -16.21
C SER A 36 -6.13 13.81 -15.83
N VAL A 37 -7.35 13.32 -16.03
CA VAL A 37 -7.69 11.89 -15.83
C VAL A 37 -6.70 10.98 -16.57
N ASN A 38 -6.26 11.36 -17.76
CA ASN A 38 -5.28 10.59 -18.53
C ASN A 38 -3.89 10.56 -17.88
N THR A 39 -3.49 11.61 -17.20
CA THR A 39 -2.25 11.63 -16.41
C THR A 39 -2.39 10.74 -15.18
N ILE A 40 -3.50 10.87 -14.43
CA ILE A 40 -3.79 10.02 -13.26
C ILE A 40 -3.74 8.54 -13.64
N LYS A 41 -4.32 8.16 -14.78
CA LYS A 41 -4.29 6.78 -15.28
C LYS A 41 -2.89 6.22 -15.55
N LYS A 42 -1.88 7.08 -15.68
CA LYS A 42 -0.48 6.69 -15.95
C LYS A 42 0.37 6.57 -14.68
N LEU A 43 -0.09 7.11 -13.56
CA LEU A 43 0.63 7.05 -12.29
C LEU A 43 0.81 5.60 -11.82
N PRO A 44 1.84 5.30 -11.02
CA PRO A 44 1.96 4.00 -10.35
C PRO A 44 0.74 3.73 -9.48
N THR A 45 0.43 2.46 -9.28
CA THR A 45 -0.67 1.99 -8.43
C THR A 45 -0.14 1.07 -7.36
N TYR A 46 -0.75 1.13 -6.20
CA TYR A 46 -0.44 0.29 -5.04
C TYR A 46 -1.69 -0.44 -4.59
N HIS A 47 -1.52 -1.56 -3.92
CA HIS A 47 -2.62 -2.23 -3.26
C HIS A 47 -3.10 -1.44 -2.04
N ALA A 48 -4.38 -1.50 -1.78
CA ALA A 48 -5.01 -1.01 -0.57
C ALA A 48 -6.24 -1.85 -0.27
N ILE A 49 -6.54 -2.07 1.00
CA ILE A 49 -7.77 -2.74 1.43
C ILE A 49 -8.79 -1.69 1.80
N ILE A 50 -10.00 -1.79 1.27
CA ILE A 50 -11.09 -0.87 1.61
C ILE A 50 -12.27 -1.70 2.16
N LEU A 51 -12.65 -1.44 3.40
CA LEU A 51 -13.73 -2.12 4.10
C LEU A 51 -14.92 -1.18 4.33
N ALA A 52 -16.12 -1.64 4.05
CA ALA A 52 -17.35 -0.91 4.38
C ALA A 52 -17.75 -1.20 5.84
N ARG A 53 -17.87 -0.17 6.68
CA ARG A 53 -18.28 -0.27 8.08
C ARG A 53 -19.81 -0.26 8.27
N ASN A 54 -20.53 0.33 7.33
CA ASN A 54 -21.97 0.55 7.41
C ASN A 54 -22.57 0.73 6.01
N GLU A 55 -23.87 0.97 5.92
CA GLU A 55 -24.57 1.15 4.64
C GLU A 55 -24.06 2.33 3.82
N THR A 56 -23.70 3.45 4.45
CA THR A 56 -23.09 4.59 3.76
C THR A 56 -21.77 4.17 3.12
N GLY A 57 -20.93 3.46 3.86
CA GLY A 57 -19.67 2.91 3.36
C GLY A 57 -19.87 1.93 2.22
N ARG A 58 -20.89 1.05 2.30
CA ARG A 58 -21.21 0.12 1.22
C ARG A 58 -21.58 0.86 -0.08
N VAL A 59 -22.41 1.89 0.01
CA VAL A 59 -22.76 2.72 -1.14
C VAL A 59 -21.55 3.46 -1.70
N ASN A 60 -20.71 4.03 -0.83
CA ASN A 60 -19.49 4.72 -1.23
C ASN A 60 -18.47 3.76 -1.87
N LEU A 61 -18.33 2.54 -1.36
CA LEU A 61 -17.49 1.51 -1.98
C LEU A 61 -17.97 1.18 -3.41
N TYR A 62 -19.28 1.03 -3.63
CA TYR A 62 -19.82 0.80 -4.97
C TYR A 62 -19.56 1.97 -5.92
N LYS A 63 -19.65 3.22 -5.43
CA LYS A 63 -19.28 4.40 -6.22
C LYS A 63 -17.81 4.39 -6.62
N LEU A 64 -16.90 4.05 -5.69
CA LEU A 64 -15.47 3.92 -5.95
C LEU A 64 -15.20 2.86 -7.01
N VAL A 65 -15.78 1.66 -6.86
CA VAL A 65 -15.64 0.57 -7.83
C VAL A 65 -16.17 1.00 -9.20
N SER A 66 -17.35 1.59 -9.26
CA SER A 66 -17.94 2.05 -10.52
C SER A 66 -17.05 3.09 -11.23
N GLN A 67 -16.60 4.12 -10.50
CA GLN A 67 -15.74 5.14 -11.07
C GLN A 67 -14.35 4.60 -11.48
N SER A 68 -13.81 3.64 -10.74
CA SER A 68 -12.53 3.01 -11.07
C SER A 68 -12.58 2.31 -12.43
N HIS A 69 -13.72 1.73 -12.80
CA HIS A 69 -13.94 1.07 -14.09
C HIS A 69 -14.33 2.06 -15.19
N LEU A 70 -15.28 2.95 -14.92
CA LEU A 70 -15.83 3.85 -15.94
C LEU A 70 -14.88 5.02 -16.28
N LYS A 71 -14.24 5.60 -15.27
CA LYS A 71 -13.45 6.82 -15.44
C LYS A 71 -11.95 6.60 -15.38
N TYR A 72 -11.48 5.72 -14.48
CA TYR A 72 -10.06 5.58 -14.18
C TYR A 72 -9.44 4.25 -14.64
N TYR A 73 -10.13 3.46 -15.44
CA TYR A 73 -9.62 2.19 -15.95
C TYR A 73 -8.44 2.39 -16.93
N ARG A 74 -7.36 1.68 -16.67
CA ARG A 74 -6.24 1.49 -17.60
C ARG A 74 -5.54 0.17 -17.30
N ARG A 75 -5.79 -0.85 -18.12
CA ARG A 75 -5.37 -2.25 -17.91
C ARG A 75 -5.99 -2.90 -16.67
N ARG A 76 -6.20 -2.12 -15.61
CA ARG A 76 -6.88 -2.48 -14.36
C ARG A 76 -7.67 -1.27 -13.85
N PRO A 77 -8.69 -1.48 -13.03
CA PRO A 77 -9.39 -0.39 -12.36
C PRO A 77 -8.45 0.31 -11.36
N ARG A 78 -8.59 1.63 -11.22
CA ARG A 78 -7.75 2.46 -10.37
C ARG A 78 -8.60 3.41 -9.54
N VAL A 79 -8.23 3.60 -8.29
CA VAL A 79 -8.89 4.54 -7.38
C VAL A 79 -7.89 5.63 -7.00
N PRO A 80 -8.01 6.86 -7.53
CA PRO A 80 -7.22 7.99 -7.05
C PRO A 80 -7.49 8.26 -5.57
N LYS A 81 -6.46 8.66 -4.80
CA LYS A 81 -6.63 9.03 -3.38
C LYS A 81 -7.65 10.15 -3.18
N SER A 82 -7.69 11.14 -4.08
CA SER A 82 -8.68 12.21 -4.05
C SER A 82 -10.11 11.67 -4.14
N LEU A 83 -10.36 10.74 -5.08
CA LEU A 83 -11.67 10.10 -5.20
C LEU A 83 -12.04 9.28 -3.96
N PHE A 84 -11.06 8.58 -3.36
CA PHE A 84 -11.29 7.87 -2.10
C PHE A 84 -11.68 8.85 -0.99
N LEU A 85 -10.98 9.98 -0.85
CA LEU A 85 -11.27 10.98 0.16
C LEU A 85 -12.65 11.61 0.01
N GLU A 86 -13.12 11.84 -1.22
CA GLU A 86 -14.49 12.31 -1.52
C GLU A 86 -15.57 11.33 -1.04
N HIS A 87 -15.27 10.03 -0.96
CA HIS A 87 -16.18 8.95 -0.62
C HIS A 87 -15.80 8.21 0.67
N ARG A 88 -14.93 8.82 1.52
CA ARG A 88 -14.35 8.16 2.69
C ARG A 88 -15.36 7.79 3.77
N GLU A 89 -16.50 8.47 3.84
CA GLU A 89 -17.50 8.25 4.89
C GLU A 89 -17.97 6.79 4.93
N GLY A 90 -17.90 6.18 6.10
CA GLY A 90 -18.30 4.79 6.32
C GLY A 90 -17.31 3.73 5.80
N LEU A 91 -16.10 4.15 5.35
CA LEU A 91 -15.04 3.27 4.87
C LEU A 91 -13.86 3.25 5.84
N LEU A 92 -13.20 2.09 5.92
CA LEU A 92 -11.86 1.92 6.48
C LEU A 92 -10.89 1.61 5.36
N ILE A 93 -9.67 2.13 5.47
CA ILE A 93 -8.58 1.83 4.53
C ILE A 93 -7.38 1.23 5.25
N GLY A 94 -6.89 0.10 4.75
CA GLY A 94 -5.70 -0.61 5.23
C GLY A 94 -4.52 -0.51 4.28
N SER A 95 -3.32 -0.66 4.82
CA SER A 95 -2.07 -0.51 4.07
C SER A 95 -1.78 -1.64 3.08
N ALA A 96 -2.53 -2.74 3.17
CA ALA A 96 -2.40 -3.96 2.36
C ALA A 96 -1.01 -4.65 2.46
N CYS A 97 -0.73 -5.53 1.50
CA CYS A 97 0.44 -6.40 1.41
C CYS A 97 1.73 -5.68 0.99
N GLU A 98 2.72 -6.45 0.55
CA GLU A 98 4.00 -5.94 0.02
C GLU A 98 3.85 -5.02 -1.18
N ALA A 99 2.78 -5.19 -1.98
CA ALA A 99 2.46 -4.30 -3.10
C ALA A 99 1.75 -3.00 -2.65
N GLY A 100 1.52 -2.82 -1.35
CA GLY A 100 0.99 -1.60 -0.74
C GLY A 100 2.00 -0.45 -0.74
N GLU A 101 1.50 0.78 -0.75
CA GLU A 101 2.36 1.97 -0.84
C GLU A 101 3.28 2.12 0.38
N LEU A 102 2.79 1.80 1.59
CA LEU A 102 3.59 1.86 2.81
C LEU A 102 4.75 0.85 2.77
N TYR A 103 4.46 -0.41 2.44
CA TYR A 103 5.49 -1.45 2.36
C TYR A 103 6.56 -1.10 1.32
N GLN A 104 6.15 -0.65 0.14
CA GLN A 104 7.04 -0.19 -0.92
C GLN A 104 7.87 1.03 -0.49
N ALA A 105 7.30 1.94 0.30
CA ALA A 105 8.03 3.08 0.86
C ALA A 105 9.09 2.63 1.87
N LEU A 106 8.80 1.62 2.70
CA LEU A 106 9.76 1.03 3.63
C LEU A 106 10.89 0.32 2.91
N LEU A 107 10.59 -0.46 1.87
CA LEU A 107 11.60 -1.14 1.04
C LEU A 107 12.60 -0.17 0.42
N ARG A 108 12.16 0.99 -0.08
CA ARG A 108 13.06 1.99 -0.68
C ARG A 108 13.70 2.94 0.34
N ASN A 109 13.52 2.70 1.64
CA ASN A 109 13.98 3.59 2.73
C ASN A 109 13.53 5.05 2.53
N ALA A 110 12.23 5.25 2.26
CA ALA A 110 11.65 6.57 2.14
C ALA A 110 11.89 7.41 3.41
N PRO A 111 12.05 8.74 3.29
CA PRO A 111 12.29 9.60 4.43
C PRO A 111 11.09 9.61 5.40
N GLU A 112 11.39 9.82 6.70
CA GLU A 112 10.39 9.81 7.78
C GLU A 112 9.12 10.64 7.49
N PRO A 113 9.21 11.88 6.96
CA PRO A 113 8.00 12.67 6.67
C PRO A 113 7.08 12.00 5.64
N GLU A 114 7.64 11.26 4.68
CA GLU A 114 6.85 10.50 3.70
C GLU A 114 6.17 9.30 4.37
N ILE A 115 6.91 8.53 5.18
CA ILE A 115 6.34 7.42 5.95
C ILE A 115 5.22 7.89 6.86
N ALA A 116 5.43 8.98 7.61
CA ALA A 116 4.43 9.58 8.49
C ALA A 116 3.15 9.97 7.73
N ARG A 117 3.28 10.59 6.55
CA ARG A 117 2.16 10.95 5.69
C ARG A 117 1.39 9.71 5.23
N LEU A 118 2.09 8.64 4.87
CA LEU A 118 1.46 7.38 4.43
C LEU A 118 0.73 6.70 5.58
N VAL A 119 1.36 6.55 6.75
CA VAL A 119 0.75 5.93 7.92
C VAL A 119 -0.52 6.70 8.35
N ASN A 120 -0.48 8.04 8.33
CA ASN A 120 -1.64 8.86 8.68
C ASN A 120 -2.82 8.72 7.69
N PHE A 121 -2.56 8.33 6.44
CA PHE A 121 -3.61 8.10 5.45
C PHE A 121 -4.43 6.85 5.75
N TYR A 122 -3.81 5.78 6.29
CA TYR A 122 -4.46 4.52 6.60
C TYR A 122 -5.16 4.54 7.97
N ASP A 123 -6.24 3.79 8.10
CA ASP A 123 -6.95 3.57 9.36
C ASP A 123 -6.28 2.46 10.16
N TYR A 124 -5.71 1.46 9.50
CA TYR A 124 -4.93 0.38 10.09
C TYR A 124 -3.77 -0.03 9.16
N LEU A 125 -2.77 -0.67 9.73
CA LEU A 125 -1.63 -1.21 9.00
C LEU A 125 -1.73 -2.74 8.95
N GLU A 126 -1.07 -3.36 7.99
CA GLU A 126 -1.13 -4.79 7.76
C GLU A 126 0.26 -5.40 7.72
N ILE A 127 0.38 -6.58 8.33
CA ILE A 127 1.54 -7.46 8.21
C ILE A 127 1.08 -8.86 7.78
N GLN A 128 1.96 -9.61 7.12
CA GLN A 128 1.65 -10.93 6.59
C GLN A 128 2.71 -11.95 7.01
N PRO A 129 2.38 -13.28 6.99
CA PRO A 129 3.34 -14.34 7.22
C PRO A 129 4.58 -14.19 6.34
N LEU A 130 5.75 -14.55 6.87
CA LEU A 130 7.02 -14.37 6.14
C LEU A 130 7.01 -15.11 4.81
N GLY A 131 6.39 -16.30 4.77
CA GLY A 131 6.27 -17.12 3.57
C GLY A 131 5.56 -16.42 2.40
N ASN A 132 4.62 -15.49 2.69
CA ASN A 132 3.92 -14.73 1.65
C ASN A 132 4.88 -13.84 0.85
N ASN A 133 5.95 -13.37 1.49
CA ASN A 133 6.93 -12.43 0.94
C ASN A 133 8.30 -13.08 0.64
N ALA A 134 8.44 -14.41 0.83
CA ALA A 134 9.71 -15.12 0.65
C ALA A 134 10.25 -15.04 -0.79
N PHE A 135 9.39 -14.79 -1.78
CA PHE A 135 9.80 -14.56 -3.16
C PHE A 135 10.77 -13.39 -3.32
N MET A 136 10.73 -12.39 -2.41
CA MET A 136 11.63 -11.25 -2.44
C MET A 136 13.09 -11.64 -2.14
N ILE A 137 13.30 -12.73 -1.36
CA ILE A 137 14.64 -13.22 -1.02
C ILE A 137 15.29 -13.84 -2.27
N ALA A 138 14.49 -14.47 -3.12
CA ALA A 138 14.95 -15.10 -4.35
C ALA A 138 15.10 -14.10 -5.53
N ASP A 139 14.56 -12.90 -5.41
CA ASP A 139 14.66 -11.87 -6.46
C ASP A 139 16.05 -11.22 -6.46
N GLU A 140 16.87 -11.58 -7.45
CA GLU A 140 18.23 -11.03 -7.61
C GLU A 140 18.24 -9.49 -7.79
N LYS A 141 17.14 -8.91 -8.25
CA LYS A 141 17.00 -7.46 -8.44
C LYS A 141 16.66 -6.73 -7.15
N ASN A 142 16.23 -7.46 -6.13
CA ASN A 142 15.92 -6.91 -4.83
C ASN A 142 17.15 -6.87 -3.94
N ASP A 143 17.69 -5.68 -3.70
CA ASP A 143 18.86 -5.48 -2.83
C ASP A 143 18.50 -5.33 -1.34
N ARG A 144 17.23 -5.31 -0.98
CA ARG A 144 16.74 -4.93 0.35
C ARG A 144 16.35 -6.10 1.24
N VAL A 145 15.89 -7.20 0.63
CA VAL A 145 15.46 -8.40 1.35
C VAL A 145 16.30 -9.56 0.86
N LYS A 146 17.11 -10.13 1.75
CA LYS A 146 18.04 -11.22 1.45
C LYS A 146 17.81 -12.42 2.36
N SER A 147 17.04 -12.25 3.43
CA SER A 147 16.79 -13.28 4.43
C SER A 147 15.42 -13.13 5.08
N ASN A 148 14.99 -14.16 5.85
CA ASN A 148 13.79 -14.08 6.68
C ASN A 148 13.92 -13.00 7.77
N GLU A 149 15.13 -12.74 8.26
CA GLU A 149 15.40 -11.70 9.24
C GLU A 149 15.06 -10.32 8.70
N ASP A 150 15.32 -10.04 7.41
CA ASP A 150 14.94 -8.77 6.77
C ASP A 150 13.41 -8.63 6.69
N LEU A 151 12.68 -9.72 6.41
CA LEU A 151 11.20 -9.72 6.42
C LEU A 151 10.65 -9.51 7.83
N ILE A 152 11.26 -10.13 8.84
CA ILE A 152 10.92 -9.92 10.26
C ILE A 152 11.11 -8.45 10.63
N GLU A 153 12.22 -7.85 10.25
CA GLU A 153 12.51 -6.44 10.56
C GLU A 153 11.52 -5.48 9.87
N LEU A 154 11.08 -5.80 8.64
CA LEU A 154 10.03 -5.03 7.97
C LEU A 154 8.69 -5.12 8.72
N ASN A 155 8.26 -6.32 9.12
CA ASN A 155 7.04 -6.49 9.90
C ASN A 155 7.14 -5.77 11.27
N LYS A 156 8.26 -5.92 11.99
CA LYS A 156 8.52 -5.19 13.25
C LYS A 156 8.48 -3.67 13.06
N LYS A 157 8.99 -3.18 11.93
CA LYS A 157 8.97 -1.75 11.61
C LYS A 157 7.54 -1.26 11.41
N ILE A 158 6.68 -2.04 10.74
CA ILE A 158 5.26 -1.72 10.57
C ILE A 158 4.55 -1.72 11.93
N VAL A 159 4.79 -2.72 12.78
CA VAL A 159 4.24 -2.78 14.15
C VAL A 159 4.65 -1.55 14.95
N LYS A 160 5.93 -1.19 14.94
CA LYS A 160 6.44 0.00 15.61
C LYS A 160 5.80 1.30 15.10
N LEU A 161 5.54 1.40 13.79
CA LEU A 161 4.82 2.54 13.22
C LEU A 161 3.37 2.57 13.71
N GLY A 162 2.71 1.42 13.82
CA GLY A 162 1.38 1.30 14.43
C GLY A 162 1.35 1.86 15.84
N ASP A 163 2.27 1.43 16.69
CA ASP A 163 2.40 1.93 18.08
C ASP A 163 2.67 3.45 18.11
N GLN A 164 3.61 3.93 17.29
CA GLN A 164 4.00 5.34 17.23
C GLN A 164 2.85 6.24 16.79
N PHE A 165 2.09 5.83 15.80
CA PHE A 165 0.99 6.63 15.22
C PHE A 165 -0.39 6.26 15.78
N LYS A 166 -0.44 5.35 16.76
CA LYS A 166 -1.69 4.83 17.36
C LYS A 166 -2.65 4.27 16.32
N LYS A 167 -2.13 3.48 15.40
CA LYS A 167 -2.89 2.76 14.38
C LYS A 167 -2.90 1.28 14.72
N PRO A 168 -4.07 0.61 14.66
CA PRO A 168 -4.11 -0.85 14.74
C PRO A 168 -3.19 -1.47 13.69
N VAL A 169 -2.51 -2.56 14.05
CA VAL A 169 -1.80 -3.41 13.10
C VAL A 169 -2.49 -4.77 13.10
N VAL A 170 -2.81 -5.28 11.93
CA VAL A 170 -3.50 -6.55 11.76
C VAL A 170 -2.64 -7.53 10.97
N ALA A 171 -2.61 -8.77 11.42
CA ALA A 171 -1.98 -9.86 10.70
C ALA A 171 -3.01 -10.56 9.80
N THR A 172 -2.74 -10.67 8.50
CA THR A 172 -3.61 -11.32 7.53
C THR A 172 -2.89 -12.45 6.80
N CYS A 173 -3.60 -13.52 6.43
CA CYS A 173 -3.02 -14.64 5.69
C CYS A 173 -2.88 -14.39 4.19
N ASP A 174 -3.61 -13.42 3.62
CA ASP A 174 -3.76 -13.25 2.17
C ASP A 174 -4.21 -14.54 1.47
N VAL A 175 -5.30 -15.13 1.95
CA VAL A 175 -5.79 -16.46 1.55
C VAL A 175 -6.18 -16.52 0.08
N HIS A 176 -5.57 -17.43 -0.68
CA HIS A 176 -5.90 -17.71 -2.07
C HIS A 176 -6.40 -19.13 -2.29
N PHE A 177 -6.20 -20.04 -1.32
CA PHE A 177 -6.70 -21.41 -1.31
C PHE A 177 -6.90 -21.90 0.13
N MET A 178 -7.68 -22.98 0.31
CA MET A 178 -8.08 -23.44 1.64
C MET A 178 -6.99 -24.22 2.34
N ASP A 179 -6.55 -25.30 1.75
CA ASP A 179 -5.59 -26.23 2.33
C ASP A 179 -4.23 -26.12 1.60
N PRO A 180 -3.09 -26.40 2.27
CA PRO A 180 -1.76 -26.33 1.64
C PRO A 180 -1.64 -27.10 0.31
N GLN A 181 -2.31 -28.26 0.19
CA GLN A 181 -2.31 -29.07 -1.03
C GLN A 181 -3.07 -28.45 -2.21
N ASP A 182 -3.95 -27.48 -1.95
CA ASP A 182 -4.75 -26.80 -2.99
C ASP A 182 -3.92 -25.82 -3.82
N GLU A 183 -2.69 -25.57 -3.42
CA GLU A 183 -1.71 -24.77 -4.17
C GLU A 183 -1.62 -25.23 -5.64
N ILE A 184 -1.76 -26.53 -5.91
CA ILE A 184 -1.70 -27.08 -7.26
C ILE A 184 -2.78 -26.49 -8.19
N TYR A 185 -3.98 -26.23 -7.67
CA TYR A 185 -5.07 -25.66 -8.47
C TYR A 185 -4.76 -24.21 -8.85
N ARG A 186 -4.22 -23.43 -7.91
CA ARG A 186 -3.78 -22.06 -8.18
C ARG A 186 -2.66 -22.02 -9.22
N ARG A 187 -1.68 -22.91 -9.11
CA ARG A 187 -0.58 -23.09 -10.07
C ARG A 187 -1.09 -23.34 -11.49
N ILE A 188 -2.04 -24.27 -11.65
CA ILE A 188 -2.64 -24.61 -12.94
C ILE A 188 -3.34 -23.38 -13.54
N ILE A 189 -4.13 -22.66 -12.73
CA ILE A 189 -4.85 -21.47 -13.17
C ILE A 189 -3.87 -20.35 -13.58
N MET A 190 -2.84 -20.12 -12.80
CA MET A 190 -1.82 -19.11 -13.11
C MET A 190 -1.05 -19.46 -14.37
N ALA A 191 -0.61 -20.71 -14.51
CA ALA A 191 0.06 -21.19 -15.73
C ALA A 191 -0.84 -21.04 -16.96
N GLY A 192 -2.13 -21.40 -16.85
CA GLY A 192 -3.12 -21.23 -17.91
C GLY A 192 -3.35 -19.77 -18.32
N ASN A 193 -3.16 -18.82 -17.39
CA ASN A 193 -3.23 -17.38 -17.67
C ASN A 193 -1.88 -16.77 -18.11
N GLY A 194 -0.82 -17.60 -18.27
CA GLY A 194 0.47 -17.15 -18.77
C GLY A 194 1.38 -16.45 -17.75
N PHE A 195 1.15 -16.68 -16.46
CA PHE A 195 2.07 -16.17 -15.43
C PHE A 195 3.37 -16.98 -15.44
N SER A 196 4.50 -16.31 -15.58
CA SER A 196 5.83 -16.94 -15.66
C SER A 196 6.32 -17.50 -14.32
N ASP A 197 5.75 -17.04 -13.21
CA ASP A 197 6.06 -17.42 -11.84
C ASP A 197 5.05 -18.43 -11.25
N ALA A 198 4.23 -19.04 -12.10
CA ALA A 198 3.19 -20.00 -11.67
C ALA A 198 3.73 -21.16 -10.83
N ASP A 199 4.96 -21.60 -11.07
CA ASP A 199 5.60 -22.70 -10.33
C ASP A 199 6.18 -22.27 -8.97
N ASN A 200 6.25 -20.96 -8.69
CA ASN A 200 6.77 -20.41 -7.44
C ASN A 200 5.61 -19.88 -6.57
N GLN A 201 4.84 -20.82 -6.00
CA GLN A 201 3.69 -20.45 -5.18
C GLN A 201 4.09 -20.05 -3.76
N ALA A 202 3.58 -18.91 -3.29
CA ALA A 202 3.63 -18.56 -1.89
C ALA A 202 2.59 -19.40 -1.09
N PRO A 203 2.81 -19.68 0.21
CA PRO A 203 1.93 -20.51 1.03
C PRO A 203 0.67 -19.74 1.48
N LEU A 204 -0.17 -19.35 0.53
CA LEU A 204 -1.35 -18.49 0.71
C LEU A 204 -2.60 -19.30 1.10
N TYR A 205 -2.45 -20.28 1.98
CA TYR A 205 -3.56 -21.08 2.50
C TYR A 205 -4.20 -20.43 3.74
N LEU A 206 -5.42 -20.87 4.05
CA LEU A 206 -6.12 -20.42 5.26
C LEU A 206 -5.44 -21.01 6.50
N ARG A 207 -4.90 -20.14 7.35
CA ARG A 207 -4.32 -20.53 8.64
C ARG A 207 -5.33 -20.37 9.76
N THR A 208 -5.26 -21.27 10.74
CA THR A 208 -5.98 -21.14 12.01
C THR A 208 -5.38 -20.02 12.85
N THR A 209 -6.08 -19.62 13.92
CA THR A 209 -5.56 -18.64 14.86
C THR A 209 -4.24 -19.08 15.50
N GLU A 210 -4.14 -20.36 15.86
CA GLU A 210 -2.94 -20.95 16.45
C GLU A 210 -1.75 -20.91 15.47
N GLU A 211 -1.96 -21.26 14.21
CA GLU A 211 -0.94 -21.17 13.17
C GLU A 211 -0.50 -19.73 12.93
N MET A 212 -1.44 -18.78 12.97
CA MET A 212 -1.10 -17.34 12.87
C MET A 212 -0.30 -16.85 14.07
N LEU A 213 -0.65 -17.25 15.28
CA LEU A 213 0.13 -16.91 16.48
C LEU A 213 1.56 -17.47 16.42
N GLU A 214 1.73 -18.69 15.89
CA GLU A 214 3.05 -19.29 15.65
C GLU A 214 3.87 -18.52 14.62
N GLU A 215 3.26 -18.17 13.48
CA GLU A 215 3.88 -17.37 12.40
C GLU A 215 4.42 -16.01 12.90
N PHE A 216 3.72 -15.36 13.84
CA PHE A 216 4.10 -14.07 14.39
C PHE A 216 4.79 -14.14 15.77
N SER A 217 5.18 -15.34 16.21
CA SER A 217 5.84 -15.57 17.54
C SER A 217 7.10 -14.73 17.75
N TYR A 218 7.79 -14.33 16.67
CA TYR A 218 8.96 -13.45 16.71
C TYR A 218 8.68 -12.02 17.21
N LEU A 219 7.40 -11.63 17.36
CA LEU A 219 6.97 -10.37 17.95
C LEU A 219 6.86 -10.47 19.48
N GLY A 220 6.94 -11.68 20.06
CA GLY A 220 6.58 -11.98 21.44
C GLY A 220 5.08 -12.26 21.60
N SER A 221 4.70 -13.05 22.61
CA SER A 221 3.32 -13.56 22.75
C SER A 221 2.25 -12.47 22.82
N GLU A 222 2.48 -11.42 23.61
CA GLU A 222 1.53 -10.33 23.78
C GLU A 222 1.27 -9.56 22.47
N LYS A 223 2.35 -9.21 21.75
CA LYS A 223 2.21 -8.46 20.50
C LYS A 223 1.70 -9.34 19.36
N ALA A 224 2.05 -10.63 19.34
CA ALA A 224 1.48 -11.59 18.37
C ALA A 224 -0.03 -11.72 18.57
N GLU A 225 -0.51 -11.84 19.82
CA GLU A 225 -1.94 -11.88 20.13
C GLU A 225 -2.64 -10.58 19.70
N GLU A 226 -2.07 -9.41 20.01
CA GLU A 226 -2.63 -8.10 19.63
C GLU A 226 -2.82 -7.93 18.11
N VAL A 227 -1.93 -8.46 17.27
CA VAL A 227 -2.02 -8.29 15.81
C VAL A 227 -2.85 -9.37 15.13
N VAL A 228 -3.05 -10.54 15.77
CA VAL A 228 -3.78 -11.70 15.21
C VAL A 228 -5.24 -11.71 15.67
N ILE A 229 -5.54 -11.30 16.91
CA ILE A 229 -6.87 -11.34 17.53
C ILE A 229 -7.41 -9.93 17.74
#